data_4e75d62b30a4e98dbf403a2ab628faa0
#
_entry.id   4e75d62b30a4e98dbf403a2ab628faa0
#
_cell.length_a   1.000
_cell.length_b   1.000
_cell.length_c   1.000
_cell.angle_alpha   90.00
_cell.angle_beta   90.00
_cell.angle_gamma   90.00
#
_symmetry.space_group_name_H-M   'P 1'
#
loop_
_entity.id
_entity.type
_entity.pdbx_description
1 polymer ?
#
loop_
_entity_poly.entity_id
_entity_poly.type
_entity_poly.pdbx_seq_one_letter_code
_entity_poly.pdbx_strand_id
1 'polypeptide(L)' 'MKIQYFPETDTLAIELTTKPVAATDAITDDLILDYDSDGKVVAITLDNYSRNVGTIDLQALGVPLLAA' A
#
# COMPACT_ATOMS: atom_id res chain seq x y z
N MET A 1 3.85 -8.24 8.38
CA MET A 1 3.29 -6.95 7.89
C MET A 1 3.87 -5.81 8.71
N LYS A 2 4.29 -4.77 8.04
CA LYS A 2 4.84 -3.58 8.70
C LYS A 2 4.11 -2.35 8.19
N ILE A 3 3.63 -1.50 9.09
CA ILE A 3 2.93 -0.27 8.73
C ILE A 3 3.73 0.89 9.31
N GLN A 4 4.01 1.88 8.46
CA GLN A 4 4.77 3.05 8.85
C GLN A 4 4.15 4.31 8.25
N TYR A 5 3.97 5.32 9.10
CA TYR A 5 3.43 6.60 8.67
C TYR A 5 4.52 7.68 8.73
N PHE A 6 4.61 8.48 7.67
CA PHE A 6 5.56 9.57 7.55
C PHE A 6 4.80 10.90 7.61
N PRO A 7 4.76 11.57 8.78
CA PRO A 7 3.95 12.79 8.92
C PRO A 7 4.45 13.96 8.06
N GLU A 8 5.76 14.01 7.73
CA GLU A 8 6.29 15.09 6.94
C GLU A 8 5.69 15.15 5.54
N THR A 9 5.35 13.99 4.99
CA THR A 9 4.80 13.88 3.63
C THR A 9 3.37 13.37 3.62
N ASP A 10 2.79 13.09 4.78
CA ASP A 10 1.46 12.49 4.92
C ASP A 10 1.36 11.20 4.11
N THR A 11 2.39 10.34 4.24
CA THR A 11 2.50 9.09 3.50
C THR A 11 2.36 7.91 4.44
N LEU A 12 1.49 6.97 4.10
CA LEU A 12 1.36 5.69 4.79
C LEU A 12 1.99 4.60 3.93
N ALA A 13 2.95 3.88 4.49
CA ALA A 13 3.60 2.75 3.82
C ALA A 13 3.22 1.46 4.53
N ILE A 14 2.72 0.49 3.76
CA ILE A 14 2.33 -0.83 4.27
C ILE A 14 3.17 -1.88 3.56
N GLU A 15 4.01 -2.58 4.29
CA GLU A 15 4.79 -3.70 3.78
C GLU A 15 4.08 -5.00 4.17
N LEU A 16 3.52 -5.69 3.20
CA LEU A 16 2.74 -6.92 3.44
C LEU A 16 3.62 -8.14 3.59
N THR A 17 4.76 -8.15 2.89
CA THR A 17 5.70 -9.25 2.89
C THR A 17 7.09 -8.72 2.60
N THR A 18 8.12 -9.50 2.90
CA THR A 18 9.51 -9.14 2.64
C THR A 18 10.02 -9.58 1.27
N LYS A 19 9.14 -10.12 0.42
CA LYS A 19 9.52 -10.54 -0.93
C LYS A 19 10.01 -9.35 -1.75
N PRO A 20 10.98 -9.56 -2.67
CA PRO A 20 11.48 -8.48 -3.51
C PRO A 20 10.40 -7.91 -4.41
N VAL A 21 10.46 -6.61 -4.65
CA VAL A 21 9.57 -5.93 -5.59
C VAL A 21 10.04 -6.20 -7.00
N ALA A 22 9.15 -6.74 -7.85
CA ALA A 22 9.44 -7.00 -9.26
C ALA A 22 8.80 -5.94 -10.17
N ALA A 23 7.70 -5.32 -9.74
CA ALA A 23 6.99 -4.32 -10.53
C ALA A 23 6.29 -3.34 -9.61
N THR A 24 6.10 -2.12 -10.09
CA THR A 24 5.40 -1.05 -9.37
C THR A 24 4.36 -0.44 -10.29
N ASP A 25 3.17 -0.19 -9.76
CA ASP A 25 2.07 0.39 -10.51
C ASP A 25 1.44 1.52 -9.72
N ALA A 26 1.41 2.71 -10.31
CA ALA A 26 0.71 3.86 -9.74
C ALA A 26 -0.75 3.79 -10.15
N ILE A 27 -1.60 3.31 -9.26
CA ILE A 27 -3.04 3.17 -9.53
C ILE A 27 -3.68 4.54 -9.64
N THR A 28 -3.30 5.44 -8.73
CA THR A 28 -3.64 6.86 -8.79
C THR A 28 -2.38 7.66 -8.45
N ASP A 29 -2.48 8.99 -8.47
CA ASP A 29 -1.36 9.85 -8.04
C ASP A 29 -0.99 9.60 -6.58
N ASP A 30 -1.93 9.08 -5.77
CA ASP A 30 -1.75 8.90 -4.34
C ASP A 30 -1.64 7.43 -3.92
N LEU A 31 -1.94 6.48 -4.81
CA LEU A 31 -1.94 5.06 -4.48
C LEU A 31 -0.97 4.31 -5.38
N ILE A 32 0.06 3.74 -4.77
CA ILE A 32 1.10 2.98 -5.46
C ILE A 32 1.14 1.57 -4.91
N LEU A 33 1.11 0.58 -5.79
CA LEU A 33 1.20 -0.82 -5.45
C LEU A 33 2.52 -1.40 -5.96
N ASP A 34 3.20 -2.15 -5.10
CA ASP A 34 4.38 -2.92 -5.46
C ASP A 34 4.02 -4.41 -5.50
N TYR A 35 4.47 -5.10 -6.55
CA TYR A 35 4.17 -6.51 -6.80
C TYR A 35 5.44 -7.35 -6.78
N ASP A 36 5.29 -8.61 -6.39
CA ASP A 36 6.37 -9.59 -6.55
C ASP A 36 6.36 -10.18 -7.97
N SER A 37 7.27 -11.14 -8.22
CA SER A 37 7.40 -11.77 -9.53
C SER A 37 6.18 -12.62 -9.92
N ASP A 38 5.34 -12.98 -8.95
CA ASP A 38 4.10 -13.73 -9.18
C ASP A 38 2.89 -12.81 -9.39
N GLY A 39 3.11 -11.49 -9.40
CA GLY A 39 2.04 -10.51 -9.58
C GLY A 39 1.21 -10.24 -8.34
N LYS A 40 1.68 -10.66 -7.17
CA LYS A 40 0.98 -10.42 -5.91
C LYS A 40 1.48 -9.15 -5.25
N VAL A 41 0.59 -8.43 -4.59
CA VAL A 41 0.93 -7.17 -3.91
C VAL A 41 1.81 -7.47 -2.70
N VAL A 42 2.98 -6.84 -2.64
CA VAL A 42 3.91 -6.97 -1.53
C VAL A 42 3.97 -5.71 -0.67
N ALA A 43 3.63 -4.55 -1.22
CA ALA A 43 3.63 -3.30 -0.49
C ALA A 43 2.64 -2.31 -1.09
N ILE A 44 2.16 -1.41 -0.25
CA ILE A 44 1.23 -0.36 -0.64
C ILE A 44 1.78 0.97 -0.10
N THR A 45 1.80 1.99 -0.96
CA THR A 45 2.16 3.35 -0.56
C THR A 45 0.96 4.26 -0.81
N LEU A 46 0.51 4.94 0.25
CA LEU A 46 -0.60 5.89 0.19
C LEU A 46 -0.08 7.28 0.48
N ASP A 47 -0.01 8.12 -0.55
CA ASP A 47 0.32 9.53 -0.41
C ASP A 47 -0.94 10.33 -0.10
N ASN A 48 -0.77 11.47 0.57
CA ASN A 48 -1.89 12.31 1.01
C ASN A 48 -2.92 11.48 1.80
N TYR A 49 -2.41 10.66 2.70
CA TYR A 49 -3.19 9.68 3.44
C TYR A 49 -4.40 10.30 4.14
N SER A 50 -4.23 11.44 4.81
CA SER A 50 -5.31 12.06 5.57
C SER A 50 -6.49 12.48 4.71
N ARG A 51 -6.25 12.76 3.39
CA ARG A 51 -7.31 13.11 2.45
C ARG A 51 -7.97 11.91 1.80
N ASN A 52 -7.29 10.76 1.80
CA ASN A 52 -7.72 9.57 1.07
C ASN A 52 -8.24 8.45 1.95
N VAL A 53 -8.08 8.56 3.26
CA VAL A 53 -8.39 7.47 4.18
C VAL A 53 -9.85 7.00 4.10
N GLY A 54 -10.78 7.87 3.75
CA GLY A 54 -12.18 7.51 3.60
C GLY A 54 -12.55 6.94 2.23
N THR A 55 -11.64 6.96 1.27
CA THR A 55 -11.92 6.56 -0.11
C THR A 55 -11.20 5.30 -0.55
N ILE A 56 -10.27 4.79 0.27
CA ILE A 56 -9.46 3.62 -0.07
C ILE A 56 -9.95 2.41 0.72
N ASP A 57 -10.39 1.39 -0.02
CA ASP A 57 -10.82 0.12 0.55
C ASP A 57 -9.76 -0.93 0.21
N LEU A 58 -8.94 -1.29 1.19
CA LEU A 58 -7.87 -2.24 0.99
C LEU A 58 -8.39 -3.64 0.65
N GLN A 59 -9.57 -4.01 1.17
CA GLN A 59 -10.18 -5.29 0.83
C GLN A 59 -10.53 -5.36 -0.66
N ALA A 60 -11.01 -4.26 -1.24
CA ALA A 60 -11.33 -4.20 -2.65
C ALA A 60 -10.11 -4.38 -3.53
N LEU A 61 -8.92 -4.08 -2.99
CA LEU A 61 -7.65 -4.27 -3.69
C LEU A 61 -7.11 -5.69 -3.53
N GLY A 62 -7.82 -6.57 -2.83
CA GLY A 62 -7.39 -7.93 -2.59
C GLY A 62 -6.36 -8.06 -1.47
N VAL A 63 -6.21 -7.03 -0.64
CA VAL A 63 -5.30 -7.05 0.50
C VAL A 63 -6.03 -7.62 1.71
N PRO A 64 -5.54 -8.72 2.30
CA PRO A 64 -6.17 -9.25 3.50
C PRO A 64 -5.94 -8.28 4.67
N LEU A 65 -7.03 -7.77 5.23
CA LEU A 65 -6.97 -6.98 6.44
C LEU A 65 -6.96 -7.94 7.62
N LEU A 66 -5.83 -7.99 8.31
CA LEU A 66 -5.75 -8.78 9.52
C LEU A 66 -6.47 -8.02 10.62
N ALA A 67 -7.47 -8.65 11.19
CA ALA A 67 -8.07 -8.12 12.40
C ALA A 67 -6.97 -8.05 13.47
N ALA A 68 -6.77 -6.89 13.99
CA ALA A 68 -5.77 -6.68 15.02
C ALA A 68 -6.14 -7.51 16.27
#